data_36246fd6f1d6fc9622b4038235bf5e30
#
_entry.id   36246fd6f1d6fc9622b4038235bf5e30
#
_cell.length_a   1.000
_cell.length_b   1.000
_cell.length_c   1.000
_cell.angle_alpha   90.00
_cell.angle_beta   90.00
_cell.angle_gamma   90.00
#
_symmetry.space_group_name_H-M   'P 1'
#
loop_
_entity.id
_entity.type
_entity.pdbx_description
1 polymer ?
#
loop_
_entity_poly.entity_id
_entity_poly.type
_entity_poly.pdbx_seq_one_letter_code
_entity_poly.pdbx_strand_id
1 'polypeptide(L)'
;MIKKILITLVFTLFFGNLSLAAGGDGSSTKSSYDKAVKLIKSAKKYEADGKTKKADDRYKKAFKLLVKSNKEKPGKADTLNYLGFTSRKLGDFENAEIFYTKGLEISPYHIRINQYMGELYVTTNQIDKAKERLAVLDGCDCKEYTLLKDIIDGKTKSKY
;
A
#
# COMPACT_ATOMS: atom_id res chain seq x y z
N MET A 1 38.11 -77.41 21.44
CA MET A 1 36.99 -76.60 22.04
C MET A 1 37.40 -75.15 22.07
N ILE A 2 36.94 -74.37 21.12
CA ILE A 2 37.34 -72.98 20.93
C ILE A 2 36.25 -72.11 21.52
N LYS A 3 36.53 -71.38 22.60
CA LYS A 3 35.63 -70.38 23.21
C LYS A 3 35.60 -69.14 22.36
N LYS A 4 34.46 -68.81 21.76
CA LYS A 4 34.21 -67.55 21.07
C LYS A 4 33.94 -66.48 22.14
N ILE A 5 34.81 -65.47 22.20
CA ILE A 5 34.62 -64.28 23.01
C ILE A 5 33.83 -63.28 22.16
N LEU A 6 32.61 -62.95 22.62
CA LEU A 6 31.76 -61.98 21.99
C LEU A 6 32.13 -60.60 22.59
N ILE A 7 32.75 -59.71 21.78
CA ILE A 7 33.02 -58.34 22.17
C ILE A 7 31.82 -57.53 21.77
N THR A 8 31.05 -57.10 22.76
CA THR A 8 29.90 -56.20 22.55
C THR A 8 30.44 -54.79 22.52
N LEU A 9 30.46 -54.18 21.30
CA LEU A 9 30.84 -52.79 21.12
C LEU A 9 29.62 -51.90 21.44
N VAL A 10 29.65 -51.25 22.62
CA VAL A 10 28.63 -50.28 23.02
C VAL A 10 28.97 -48.95 22.33
N PHE A 11 28.20 -48.60 21.29
CA PHE A 11 28.30 -47.33 20.61
C PHE A 11 27.39 -46.32 21.34
N THR A 12 27.94 -45.55 22.25
CA THR A 12 27.23 -44.42 22.89
C THR A 12 27.12 -43.25 21.90
N LEU A 13 25.92 -43.12 21.31
CA LEU A 13 25.55 -41.93 20.55
C LEU A 13 25.40 -40.74 21.49
N PHE A 14 26.37 -39.87 21.50
CA PHE A 14 26.31 -38.55 22.14
C PHE A 14 25.46 -37.63 21.25
N PHE A 15 24.16 -37.53 21.51
CA PHE A 15 23.34 -36.50 20.93
C PHE A 15 23.68 -35.15 21.58
N GLY A 16 24.59 -34.43 20.98
CA GLY A 16 24.82 -33.03 21.29
C GLY A 16 23.63 -32.19 20.84
N ASN A 17 22.80 -31.74 21.80
CA ASN A 17 21.78 -30.72 21.53
C ASN A 17 22.44 -29.43 21.14
N LEU A 18 22.56 -29.20 19.83
CA LEU A 18 22.88 -27.87 19.29
C LEU A 18 21.62 -27.01 19.43
N SER A 19 21.45 -26.35 20.57
CA SER A 19 20.48 -25.27 20.72
C SER A 19 20.94 -24.11 19.86
N LEU A 20 20.43 -24.04 18.61
CA LEU A 20 20.46 -22.78 17.86
C LEU A 20 19.53 -21.82 18.60
N ALA A 21 20.11 -21.00 19.45
CA ALA A 21 19.47 -19.78 19.92
C ALA A 21 19.38 -18.86 18.71
N ALA A 22 18.30 -18.97 17.95
CA ALA A 22 17.89 -17.93 17.02
C ALA A 22 17.49 -16.71 17.85
N GLY A 23 18.48 -15.90 18.20
CA GLY A 23 18.29 -14.55 18.68
C GLY A 23 17.62 -13.76 17.58
N GLY A 24 16.29 -13.87 17.48
CA GLY A 24 15.46 -12.98 16.69
C GLY A 24 15.51 -11.62 17.34
N ASP A 25 16.46 -10.79 16.92
CA ASP A 25 16.44 -9.36 17.21
C ASP A 25 15.16 -8.80 16.58
N GLY A 26 14.13 -8.62 17.40
CA GLY A 26 12.81 -8.13 17.06
C GLY A 26 12.77 -6.65 16.71
N SER A 27 13.80 -6.13 16.06
CA SER A 27 13.76 -4.85 15.37
C SER A 27 13.00 -5.04 14.06
N SER A 28 11.66 -5.01 14.15
CA SER A 28 10.75 -4.94 13.02
C SER A 28 11.05 -3.66 12.22
N THR A 29 12.00 -3.74 11.31
CA THR A 29 12.28 -2.64 10.39
C THR A 29 11.05 -2.43 9.54
N LYS A 30 10.35 -1.30 9.79
CA LYS A 30 9.13 -0.93 9.07
C LYS A 30 9.35 -1.06 7.57
N SER A 31 8.43 -1.71 6.89
CA SER A 31 8.46 -1.91 5.45
C SER A 31 8.52 -0.59 4.68
N SER A 32 8.97 -0.62 3.42
CA SER A 32 8.93 0.55 2.54
C SER A 32 7.52 1.13 2.43
N TYR A 33 6.49 0.28 2.41
CA TYR A 33 5.09 0.65 2.43
C TYR A 33 4.71 1.42 3.70
N ASP A 34 5.02 0.90 4.90
CA ASP A 34 4.67 1.55 6.16
C ASP A 34 5.33 2.92 6.33
N LYS A 35 6.59 3.03 5.89
CA LYS A 35 7.32 4.31 5.87
C LYS A 35 6.63 5.31 4.93
N ALA A 36 6.20 4.87 3.74
CA ALA A 36 5.46 5.69 2.79
C ALA A 36 4.13 6.18 3.35
N VAL A 37 3.33 5.29 3.95
CA VAL A 37 2.03 5.63 4.58
C VAL A 37 2.21 6.70 5.66
N LYS A 38 3.27 6.62 6.47
CA LYS A 38 3.58 7.67 7.47
C LYS A 38 3.89 9.01 6.83
N LEU A 39 4.67 9.01 5.74
CA LEU A 39 4.96 10.25 5.01
C LEU A 39 3.69 10.86 4.40
N ILE A 40 2.78 10.04 3.85
CA ILE A 40 1.49 10.51 3.33
C ILE A 40 0.64 11.13 4.45
N LYS A 41 0.56 10.49 5.62
CA LYS A 41 -0.15 11.07 6.78
C LYS A 41 0.44 12.44 7.18
N SER A 42 1.77 12.55 7.19
CA SER A 42 2.46 13.82 7.48
C SER A 42 2.23 14.86 6.39
N ALA A 43 2.21 14.47 5.11
CA ALA A 43 1.92 15.35 3.99
C ALA A 43 0.52 15.96 4.11
N LYS A 44 -0.50 15.12 4.34
CA LYS A 44 -1.89 15.57 4.55
C LYS A 44 -2.01 16.59 5.70
N LYS A 45 -1.22 16.43 6.77
CA LYS A 45 -1.20 17.40 7.86
C LYS A 45 -0.59 18.73 7.40
N TYR A 46 0.53 18.70 6.65
CA TYR A 46 1.11 19.92 6.10
C TYR A 46 0.19 20.63 5.11
N GLU A 47 -0.58 19.90 4.32
CA GLU A 47 -1.62 20.50 3.46
C GLU A 47 -2.69 21.23 4.27
N ALA A 48 -3.21 20.57 5.31
CA ALA A 48 -4.20 21.17 6.19
C ALA A 48 -3.68 22.45 6.87
N ASP A 49 -2.37 22.49 7.15
CA ASP A 49 -1.66 23.67 7.72
C ASP A 49 -1.29 24.72 6.63
N GLY A 50 -1.65 24.54 5.35
CA GLY A 50 -1.28 25.42 4.23
C GLY A 50 0.21 25.36 3.83
N LYS A 51 0.97 24.37 4.33
CA LYS A 51 2.41 24.20 4.08
C LYS A 51 2.66 23.33 2.85
N THR A 52 2.20 23.78 1.68
CA THR A 52 2.18 23.02 0.41
C THR A 52 3.54 22.45 0.05
N LYS A 53 4.59 23.26 0.04
CA LYS A 53 5.96 22.81 -0.29
C LYS A 53 6.42 21.63 0.61
N LYS A 54 6.11 21.70 1.91
CA LYS A 54 6.45 20.58 2.84
C LYS A 54 5.61 19.34 2.55
N ALA A 55 4.35 19.51 2.16
CA ALA A 55 3.49 18.41 1.76
C ALA A 55 4.04 17.72 0.50
N ASP A 56 4.38 18.48 -0.54
CA ASP A 56 4.94 17.97 -1.80
C ASP A 56 6.24 17.18 -1.57
N ASP A 57 7.15 17.70 -0.75
CA ASP A 57 8.38 17.00 -0.39
C ASP A 57 8.11 15.64 0.28
N ARG A 58 7.06 15.56 1.11
CA ARG A 58 6.64 14.31 1.74
C ARG A 58 6.01 13.35 0.73
N TYR A 59 5.17 13.85 -0.17
CA TYR A 59 4.58 13.04 -1.23
C TYR A 59 5.64 12.49 -2.18
N LYS A 60 6.64 13.28 -2.61
CA LYS A 60 7.77 12.82 -3.43
C LYS A 60 8.56 11.71 -2.73
N LYS A 61 8.84 11.84 -1.42
CA LYS A 61 9.53 10.81 -0.65
C LYS A 61 8.67 9.55 -0.50
N ALA A 62 7.36 9.70 -0.27
CA ALA A 62 6.43 8.59 -0.18
C ALA A 62 6.35 7.82 -1.50
N PHE A 63 6.24 8.51 -2.62
CA PHE A 63 6.22 7.91 -3.96
C PHE A 63 7.44 7.02 -4.20
N LYS A 64 8.66 7.50 -3.91
CA LYS A 64 9.89 6.71 -4.06
C LYS A 64 9.86 5.42 -3.22
N LEU A 65 9.35 5.49 -1.98
CA LEU A 65 9.21 4.32 -1.11
C LEU A 65 8.13 3.36 -1.60
N LEU A 66 7.04 3.86 -2.19
CA LEU A 66 5.99 3.03 -2.78
C LEU A 66 6.47 2.31 -4.04
N VAL A 67 7.26 2.98 -4.89
CA VAL A 67 7.93 2.33 -6.04
C VAL A 67 8.82 1.20 -5.57
N LYS A 68 9.61 1.42 -4.51
CA LYS A 68 10.43 0.37 -3.89
C LYS A 68 9.56 -0.77 -3.37
N SER A 69 8.50 -0.45 -2.62
CA SER A 69 7.56 -1.44 -2.09
C SER A 69 6.90 -2.27 -3.19
N ASN A 70 6.51 -1.64 -4.30
CA ASN A 70 5.90 -2.34 -5.43
C ASN A 70 6.89 -3.27 -6.17
N LYS A 71 8.19 -2.94 -6.17
CA LYS A 71 9.24 -3.83 -6.67
C LYS A 71 9.48 -5.02 -5.73
N GLU A 72 9.48 -4.78 -4.42
CA GLU A 72 9.69 -5.82 -3.39
C GLU A 72 8.50 -6.79 -3.31
N LYS A 73 7.29 -6.28 -3.44
CA LYS A 73 6.02 -7.04 -3.35
C LYS A 73 5.03 -6.53 -4.39
N PRO A 74 5.13 -6.98 -5.65
CA PRO A 74 4.23 -6.56 -6.72
C PRO A 74 2.80 -7.08 -6.49
N GLY A 75 1.85 -6.51 -7.23
CA GLY A 75 0.46 -6.97 -7.24
C GLY A 75 -0.32 -6.66 -5.96
N LYS A 76 0.03 -5.59 -5.25
CA LYS A 76 -0.73 -5.12 -4.08
C LYS A 76 -1.56 -3.90 -4.44
N ALA A 77 -2.88 -4.05 -4.49
CA ALA A 77 -3.82 -2.97 -4.82
C ALA A 77 -3.63 -1.74 -3.91
N ASP A 78 -3.39 -1.94 -2.60
CA ASP A 78 -3.11 -0.83 -1.67
C ASP A 78 -1.84 -0.06 -2.03
N THR A 79 -0.78 -0.73 -2.49
CA THR A 79 0.44 -0.04 -2.94
C THR A 79 0.17 0.79 -4.19
N LEU A 80 -0.56 0.23 -5.15
CA LEU A 80 -0.97 0.92 -6.38
C LEU A 80 -1.92 2.08 -6.08
N ASN A 81 -2.85 1.92 -5.13
CA ASN A 81 -3.69 3.01 -4.61
C ASN A 81 -2.85 4.20 -4.14
N TYR A 82 -1.83 3.95 -3.32
CA TYR A 82 -0.99 5.04 -2.82
C TYR A 82 -0.02 5.61 -3.87
N LEU A 83 0.43 4.81 -4.85
CA LEU A 83 1.17 5.32 -6.01
C LEU A 83 0.29 6.28 -6.82
N GLY A 84 -0.94 5.89 -7.16
CA GLY A 84 -1.89 6.76 -7.83
C GLY A 84 -2.21 8.02 -7.02
N PHE A 85 -2.45 7.86 -5.72
CA PHE A 85 -2.72 8.98 -4.81
C PHE A 85 -1.54 9.99 -4.79
N THR A 86 -0.32 9.52 -4.63
CA THR A 86 0.85 10.40 -4.56
C THR A 86 1.17 11.04 -5.90
N SER A 87 0.99 10.34 -7.03
CA SER A 87 1.11 10.91 -8.37
C SER A 87 0.11 12.05 -8.57
N ARG A 88 -1.16 11.82 -8.23
CA ARG A 88 -2.21 12.85 -8.33
C ARG A 88 -1.90 14.08 -7.48
N LYS A 89 -1.44 13.88 -6.24
CA LYS A 89 -1.04 14.98 -5.33
C LYS A 89 0.14 15.80 -5.86
N LEU A 90 0.94 15.23 -6.72
CA LEU A 90 2.08 15.88 -7.38
C LEU A 90 1.72 16.44 -8.76
N GLY A 91 0.43 16.36 -9.17
CA GLY A 91 -0.06 16.85 -10.45
C GLY A 91 0.19 15.92 -11.64
N ASP A 92 0.72 14.73 -11.39
CA ASP A 92 0.96 13.70 -12.40
C ASP A 92 -0.28 12.84 -12.59
N PHE A 93 -1.28 13.39 -13.27
CA PHE A 93 -2.60 12.77 -13.43
C PHE A 93 -2.58 11.55 -14.34
N GLU A 94 -1.70 11.52 -15.34
CA GLU A 94 -1.53 10.38 -16.24
C GLU A 94 -1.02 9.15 -15.49
N ASN A 95 0.07 9.27 -14.76
CA ASN A 95 0.56 8.16 -13.93
C ASN A 95 -0.41 7.79 -12.82
N ALA A 96 -1.16 8.75 -12.26
CA ALA A 96 -2.20 8.45 -11.28
C ALA A 96 -3.27 7.52 -11.86
N GLU A 97 -3.78 7.80 -13.06
CA GLU A 97 -4.78 6.95 -13.75
C GLU A 97 -4.21 5.56 -14.02
N ILE A 98 -2.97 5.47 -14.53
CA ILE A 98 -2.29 4.18 -14.79
C ILE A 98 -2.21 3.32 -13.50
N PHE A 99 -1.79 3.91 -12.37
CA PHE A 99 -1.68 3.15 -11.13
C PHE A 99 -3.03 2.72 -10.58
N TYR A 100 -4.05 3.58 -10.66
CA TYR A 100 -5.40 3.22 -10.23
C TYR A 100 -5.99 2.11 -11.11
N THR A 101 -5.83 2.19 -12.43
CA THR A 101 -6.27 1.15 -13.37
C THR A 101 -5.65 -0.19 -13.02
N LYS A 102 -4.32 -0.25 -12.87
CA LYS A 102 -3.63 -1.48 -12.43
C LYS A 102 -4.10 -1.99 -11.08
N GLY A 103 -4.44 -1.09 -10.17
CA GLY A 103 -5.00 -1.47 -8.87
C GLY A 103 -6.39 -2.08 -8.98
N LEU A 104 -7.24 -1.58 -9.89
CA LEU A 104 -8.57 -2.10 -10.16
C LEU A 104 -8.55 -3.40 -10.97
N GLU A 105 -7.55 -3.64 -11.81
CA GLU A 105 -7.32 -4.95 -12.45
C GLU A 105 -7.11 -6.06 -11.40
N ILE A 106 -6.48 -5.73 -10.26
CA ILE A 106 -6.24 -6.67 -9.15
C ILE A 106 -7.46 -6.76 -8.23
N SER A 107 -8.08 -5.62 -7.92
CA SER A 107 -9.20 -5.51 -6.99
C SER A 107 -10.25 -4.53 -7.52
N PRO A 108 -11.19 -4.99 -8.38
CA PRO A 108 -12.17 -4.11 -9.06
C PRO A 108 -13.04 -3.30 -8.10
N TYR A 109 -13.35 -3.83 -6.93
CA TYR A 109 -14.18 -3.20 -5.90
C TYR A 109 -13.38 -2.50 -4.80
N HIS A 110 -12.10 -2.20 -5.04
CA HIS A 110 -11.27 -1.52 -4.04
C HIS A 110 -11.81 -0.11 -3.77
N ILE A 111 -12.42 0.08 -2.61
CA ILE A 111 -13.18 1.29 -2.23
C ILE A 111 -12.37 2.58 -2.49
N ARG A 112 -11.16 2.66 -1.95
CA ARG A 112 -10.33 3.89 -2.07
C ARG A 112 -9.84 4.16 -3.48
N ILE A 113 -9.57 3.13 -4.28
CA ILE A 113 -9.15 3.34 -5.67
C ILE A 113 -10.33 3.89 -6.46
N ASN A 114 -11.53 3.32 -6.33
CA ASN A 114 -12.71 3.83 -7.03
C ASN A 114 -13.01 5.28 -6.61
N GLN A 115 -12.93 5.61 -5.32
CA GLN A 115 -13.09 7.00 -4.85
C GLN A 115 -12.04 7.93 -5.46
N TYR A 116 -10.76 7.62 -5.32
CA TYR A 116 -9.68 8.52 -5.74
C TYR A 116 -9.56 8.65 -7.26
N MET A 117 -9.88 7.59 -8.00
CA MET A 117 -9.97 7.63 -9.46
C MET A 117 -11.18 8.45 -9.92
N GLY A 118 -12.31 8.35 -9.23
CA GLY A 118 -13.47 9.20 -9.44
C GLY A 118 -13.15 10.68 -9.21
N GLU A 119 -12.45 11.02 -8.13
CA GLU A 119 -11.98 12.38 -7.87
C GLU A 119 -10.98 12.88 -8.95
N LEU A 120 -10.10 12.00 -9.43
CA LEU A 120 -9.20 12.32 -10.54
C LEU A 120 -10.00 12.69 -11.79
N TYR A 121 -11.03 11.90 -12.12
CA TYR A 121 -11.89 12.16 -13.28
C TYR A 121 -12.68 13.47 -13.16
N VAL A 122 -13.16 13.82 -11.96
CA VAL A 122 -13.75 15.16 -11.75
C VAL A 122 -12.71 16.26 -11.99
N THR A 123 -11.50 16.11 -11.44
CA THR A 123 -10.41 17.09 -11.61
C THR A 123 -10.01 17.28 -13.07
N THR A 124 -10.10 16.23 -13.88
CA THR A 124 -9.77 16.24 -15.32
C THR A 124 -10.99 16.45 -16.23
N ASN A 125 -12.13 16.87 -15.65
CA ASN A 125 -13.39 17.15 -16.36
C ASN A 125 -13.99 15.93 -17.09
N GLN A 126 -13.77 14.72 -16.59
CA GLN A 126 -14.29 13.47 -17.13
C GLN A 126 -15.45 12.96 -16.23
N ILE A 127 -16.51 13.75 -16.12
CA ILE A 127 -17.60 13.54 -15.14
C ILE A 127 -18.30 12.20 -15.30
N ASP A 128 -18.50 11.72 -16.51
CA ASP A 128 -19.20 10.44 -16.75
C ASP A 128 -18.36 9.26 -16.21
N LYS A 129 -17.05 9.27 -16.42
CA LYS A 129 -16.17 8.27 -15.80
C LYS A 129 -16.16 8.35 -14.26
N ALA A 130 -16.28 9.57 -13.71
CA ALA A 130 -16.41 9.72 -12.25
C ALA A 130 -17.70 9.07 -11.73
N LYS A 131 -18.82 9.23 -12.44
CA LYS A 131 -20.10 8.57 -12.11
C LYS A 131 -20.00 7.05 -12.19
N GLU A 132 -19.27 6.50 -13.17
CA GLU A 132 -19.00 5.05 -13.25
C GLU A 132 -18.26 4.55 -11.99
N ARG A 133 -17.28 5.31 -11.52
CA ARG A 133 -16.56 4.95 -10.26
C ARG A 133 -17.48 5.07 -9.04
N LEU A 134 -18.38 6.06 -9.02
CA LEU A 134 -19.36 6.20 -7.96
C LEU A 134 -20.34 5.00 -7.94
N ALA A 135 -20.80 4.56 -9.11
CA ALA A 135 -21.70 3.41 -9.21
C ALA A 135 -21.07 2.12 -8.64
N VAL A 136 -19.76 1.92 -8.78
CA VAL A 136 -19.06 0.77 -8.16
C VAL A 136 -19.10 0.84 -6.62
N LEU A 137 -19.21 2.03 -6.05
CA LEU A 137 -19.29 2.24 -4.60
C LEU A 137 -20.74 2.21 -4.07
N ASP A 138 -21.73 2.06 -4.95
CA ASP A 138 -23.14 2.02 -4.52
C ASP A 138 -23.39 0.82 -3.60
N GLY A 139 -24.08 1.08 -2.49
CA GLY A 139 -24.38 0.07 -1.46
C GLY A 139 -23.22 -0.30 -0.55
N CYS A 140 -22.03 0.35 -0.62
CA CYS A 140 -20.92 0.02 0.27
C CYS A 140 -21.09 0.48 1.72
N ASP A 141 -22.08 1.29 2.06
CA ASP A 141 -22.23 1.96 3.38
C ASP A 141 -20.89 2.58 3.86
N CYS A 142 -20.19 3.23 2.96
CA CYS A 142 -18.86 3.77 3.18
C CYS A 142 -18.82 5.29 2.93
N LYS A 143 -18.00 5.99 3.71
CA LYS A 143 -17.82 7.45 3.55
C LYS A 143 -17.26 7.85 2.20
N GLU A 144 -16.53 6.96 1.55
CA GLU A 144 -15.92 7.15 0.25
C GLU A 144 -16.97 7.39 -0.85
N TYR A 145 -18.12 6.72 -0.77
CA TYR A 145 -19.28 6.98 -1.65
C TYR A 145 -19.79 8.42 -1.47
N THR A 146 -20.10 8.80 -0.24
CA THR A 146 -20.61 10.15 0.07
C THR A 146 -19.62 11.23 -0.35
N LEU A 147 -18.31 11.04 -0.08
CA LEU A 147 -17.27 11.99 -0.45
C LEU A 147 -17.20 12.17 -1.98
N LEU A 148 -17.20 11.08 -2.74
CA LEU A 148 -17.13 11.16 -4.20
C LEU A 148 -18.42 11.76 -4.77
N LYS A 149 -19.58 11.37 -4.26
CA LYS A 149 -20.87 11.95 -4.64
C LYS A 149 -20.92 13.45 -4.45
N ASP A 150 -20.50 13.94 -3.28
CA ASP A 150 -20.51 15.37 -2.96
C ASP A 150 -19.54 16.17 -3.86
N ILE A 151 -18.42 15.56 -4.28
CA ILE A 151 -17.50 16.16 -5.24
C ILE A 151 -18.12 16.23 -6.65
N ILE A 152 -18.76 15.16 -7.11
CA ILE A 152 -19.45 15.12 -8.41
C ILE A 152 -20.61 16.14 -8.44
N ASP A 153 -21.37 16.24 -7.36
CA ASP A 153 -22.49 17.19 -7.20
C ASP A 153 -22.04 18.64 -7.01
N GLY A 154 -20.73 18.91 -6.93
CA GLY A 154 -20.18 20.25 -6.71
C GLY A 154 -20.38 20.81 -5.30
N LYS A 155 -20.86 20.00 -4.34
CA LYS A 155 -21.08 20.41 -2.93
C LYS A 155 -19.77 20.62 -2.18
N THR A 156 -18.74 19.86 -2.54
CA THR A 156 -17.39 20.01 -2.01
C THR A 156 -16.39 20.04 -3.16
N LYS A 157 -15.28 20.73 -2.96
CA LYS A 157 -14.18 20.68 -3.92
C LYS A 157 -13.32 19.44 -3.65
N SER A 158 -12.87 18.78 -4.72
CA SER A 158 -11.75 17.86 -4.58
C SER A 158 -10.59 18.60 -3.91
N LYS A 159 -9.98 18.01 -2.89
CA LYS A 159 -8.84 18.63 -2.19
C LYS A 159 -7.55 18.59 -3.00
N TYR A 160 -7.66 18.76 -4.32
CA TYR A 160 -6.52 18.60 -5.24
C TYR A 160 -6.62 19.59 -6.38
#